data_4a01404235eacb905d83bd8a4e8947c7
#
_entry.id   4a01404235eacb905d83bd8a4e8947c7
#
_cell.length_a   1.000
_cell.length_b   1.000
_cell.length_c   1.000
_cell.angle_alpha   90.00
_cell.angle_beta   90.00
_cell.angle_gamma   90.00
#
_symmetry.space_group_name_H-M   'P 1'
#
loop_
_entity.id
_entity.type
_entity.pdbx_description
1 polymer ?
#
loop_
_entity_poly.entity_id
_entity_poly.type
_entity_poly.pdbx_seq_one_letter_code
_entity_poly.pdbx_strand_id
1 'polypeptide(L)'
;MNNEFCIMKVNTRYSTTRFVGSERHEVFFGQRNRSKSIEDGLIIFLTPEDHRGTNGVHGKNGHEFDLYLKKIAQKLWQEFYGKTKEQFIKRYGRSYID
;
A
#
# COMPACT_ATOMS: atom_id res chain seq x y z
N MET A 1 -8.97 -21.08 2.18
CA MET A 1 -8.56 -19.90 2.88
C MET A 1 -7.50 -19.14 2.08
N ASN A 2 -7.75 -17.89 1.79
CA ASN A 2 -6.85 -17.11 0.95
C ASN A 2 -5.85 -16.36 1.79
N ASN A 3 -4.62 -16.85 1.79
CA ASN A 3 -3.52 -16.12 2.38
C ASN A 3 -2.96 -15.20 1.32
N GLU A 4 -3.36 -13.96 1.36
CA GLU A 4 -2.84 -12.99 0.42
C GLU A 4 -1.45 -12.56 0.89
N PHE A 5 -0.50 -12.60 -0.02
CA PHE A 5 0.88 -12.24 0.29
C PHE A 5 0.98 -10.76 0.65
N CYS A 6 1.51 -10.47 1.83
CA CYS A 6 1.60 -9.12 2.35
C CYS A 6 2.88 -8.95 3.15
N ILE A 7 3.68 -7.94 2.82
CA ILE A 7 4.89 -7.61 3.57
C ILE A 7 4.69 -6.39 4.47
N MET A 8 3.51 -5.77 4.42
CA MET A 8 3.21 -4.63 5.28
C MET A 8 3.15 -5.09 6.73
N LYS A 9 3.57 -4.22 7.64
CA LYS A 9 3.62 -4.55 9.08
C LYS A 9 2.38 -4.05 9.79
N VAL A 10 2.04 -4.70 10.87
CA VAL A 10 0.89 -4.34 11.71
C VAL A 10 0.94 -2.84 12.07
N ASN A 11 -0.22 -2.21 11.97
CA ASN A 11 -0.36 -0.78 12.21
C ASN A 11 -1.78 -0.52 12.70
N THR A 12 -1.98 0.53 13.47
CA THR A 12 -3.30 0.87 13.98
C THR A 12 -4.23 1.44 12.92
N ARG A 13 -3.68 1.91 11.80
CA ARG A 13 -4.46 2.56 10.76
C ARG A 13 -4.94 1.61 9.66
N TYR A 14 -4.45 0.38 9.64
CA TYR A 14 -4.85 -0.61 8.65
C TYR A 14 -4.60 -2.02 9.17
N SER A 15 -5.18 -2.98 8.49
CA SER A 15 -4.96 -4.39 8.78
C SER A 15 -4.10 -5.02 7.71
N THR A 16 -3.29 -6.00 8.09
CA THR A 16 -2.50 -6.78 7.14
C THR A 16 -3.22 -8.07 6.73
N THR A 17 -4.38 -8.32 7.32
CA THR A 17 -5.22 -9.48 6.98
C THR A 17 -6.66 -9.02 6.76
N ARG A 18 -7.40 -9.79 5.96
CA ARG A 18 -8.81 -9.49 5.73
C ARG A 18 -9.61 -9.63 7.01
N PHE A 19 -10.57 -8.73 7.18
CA PHE A 19 -11.58 -8.83 8.22
C PHE A 19 -12.95 -8.60 7.58
N VAL A 20 -14.01 -8.94 8.29
CA VAL A 20 -15.38 -8.81 7.76
C VAL A 20 -15.64 -7.37 7.37
N GLY A 21 -16.05 -7.16 6.12
CA GLY A 21 -16.33 -5.83 5.59
C GLY A 21 -15.12 -5.08 5.07
N SER A 22 -13.91 -5.67 5.20
CA SER A 22 -12.71 -4.98 4.72
C SER A 22 -12.61 -5.01 3.20
N GLU A 23 -11.87 -4.03 2.68
CA GLU A 23 -11.57 -3.93 1.26
C GLU A 23 -10.05 -3.94 1.10
N ARG A 24 -9.56 -4.72 0.13
CA ARG A 24 -8.13 -4.75 -0.16
C ARG A 24 -7.72 -3.47 -0.88
N HIS A 25 -6.66 -2.86 -0.39
CA HIS A 25 -6.08 -1.68 -1.01
C HIS A 25 -4.66 -2.00 -1.48
N GLU A 26 -4.41 -1.86 -2.77
CA GLU A 26 -3.08 -1.92 -3.33
C GLU A 26 -2.44 -0.56 -3.09
N VAL A 27 -1.34 -0.53 -2.31
CA VAL A 27 -0.74 0.74 -1.90
C VAL A 27 -0.30 1.58 -3.09
N PHE A 28 0.33 0.94 -4.08
CA PHE A 28 0.65 1.59 -5.35
C PHE A 28 -0.40 1.14 -6.36
N PHE A 29 -1.37 2.01 -6.58
CA PHE A 29 -2.53 1.69 -7.41
C PHE A 29 -2.41 2.33 -8.79
N GLY A 30 -3.46 2.21 -9.56
CA GLY A 30 -3.45 2.65 -10.95
C GLY A 30 -3.09 1.47 -11.84
N GLN A 31 -3.41 1.62 -13.10
CA GLN A 31 -3.28 0.55 -14.09
C GLN A 31 -1.89 -0.04 -14.16
N ARG A 32 -0.90 0.80 -13.97
CA ARG A 32 0.50 0.45 -14.15
C ARG A 32 1.09 -0.30 -12.95
N ASN A 33 0.65 0.06 -11.75
CA ASN A 33 1.31 -0.39 -10.52
C ASN A 33 0.53 -1.38 -9.68
N ARG A 34 -0.77 -1.52 -9.95
CA ARG A 34 -1.63 -2.38 -9.13
C ARG A 34 -1.11 -3.81 -9.03
N SER A 35 -0.82 -4.42 -10.18
CA SER A 35 -0.35 -5.80 -10.19
C SER A 35 1.01 -5.94 -9.51
N LYS A 36 1.87 -4.93 -9.65
CA LYS A 36 3.18 -4.93 -8.99
C LYS A 36 3.03 -4.86 -7.48
N SER A 37 2.10 -4.04 -7.01
CA SER A 37 1.80 -3.91 -5.58
C SER A 37 1.34 -5.25 -5.00
N ILE A 38 0.46 -5.94 -5.72
CA ILE A 38 -0.02 -7.26 -5.30
C ILE A 38 1.13 -8.26 -5.29
N GLU A 39 1.91 -8.30 -6.34
CA GLU A 39 3.07 -9.18 -6.50
C GLU A 39 4.08 -9.01 -5.38
N ASP A 40 4.33 -7.77 -5.02
CA ASP A 40 5.34 -7.41 -4.02
C ASP A 40 4.81 -7.47 -2.59
N GLY A 41 3.51 -7.72 -2.41
CA GLY A 41 2.93 -7.79 -1.07
C GLY A 41 2.65 -6.44 -0.44
N LEU A 42 2.56 -5.38 -1.26
CA LEU A 42 2.27 -4.04 -0.78
C LEU A 42 0.76 -3.79 -0.82
N ILE A 43 0.06 -4.57 -0.01
CA ILE A 43 -1.40 -4.50 0.12
C ILE A 43 -1.76 -4.40 1.59
N ILE A 44 -2.88 -3.76 1.86
CA ILE A 44 -3.45 -3.66 3.20
C ILE A 44 -4.96 -3.80 3.10
N PHE A 45 -5.61 -3.92 4.24
CA PHE A 45 -7.07 -4.05 4.30
C PHE A 45 -7.63 -2.91 5.12
N LEU A 46 -8.64 -2.25 4.58
CA LEU A 46 -9.23 -1.05 5.13
C LEU A 46 -10.75 -1.21 5.21
N THR A 47 -11.37 -0.47 6.11
CA THR A 47 -12.82 -0.33 6.06
C THR A 47 -13.19 0.40 4.77
N PRO A 48 -14.43 0.23 4.26
CA PRO A 48 -14.86 1.00 3.10
C PRO A 48 -14.68 2.51 3.28
N GLU A 49 -14.90 3.00 4.50
CA GLU A 49 -14.75 4.42 4.79
C GLU A 49 -13.29 4.87 4.67
N ASP A 50 -12.36 4.11 5.25
CA ASP A 50 -10.94 4.45 5.17
C ASP A 50 -10.36 4.24 3.79
N HIS A 51 -11.01 3.43 2.98
CA HIS A 51 -10.56 3.15 1.61
C HIS A 51 -11.10 4.19 0.61
N ARG A 52 -12.42 4.41 0.62
CA ARG A 52 -13.06 5.25 -0.40
C ARG A 52 -14.03 6.29 0.13
N GLY A 53 -14.08 6.48 1.44
CA GLY A 53 -14.83 7.59 2.04
C GLY A 53 -14.11 8.91 1.81
N THR A 54 -14.72 10.00 2.20
CA THR A 54 -14.19 11.35 1.99
C THR A 54 -12.79 11.52 2.55
N ASN A 55 -12.54 10.97 3.74
CA ASN A 55 -11.22 11.04 4.40
C ASN A 55 -10.41 9.77 4.19
N GLY A 56 -10.89 8.85 3.38
CA GLY A 56 -10.20 7.61 3.06
C GLY A 56 -9.13 7.83 2.01
N VAL A 57 -8.32 6.80 1.78
CA VAL A 57 -7.13 6.89 0.93
C VAL A 57 -7.45 7.34 -0.50
N HIS A 58 -8.61 6.96 -1.03
CA HIS A 58 -9.07 7.41 -2.35
C HIS A 58 -10.02 8.60 -2.28
N GLY A 59 -10.26 9.11 -1.09
CA GLY A 59 -11.21 10.20 -0.89
C GLY A 59 -10.59 11.57 -1.14
N LYS A 60 -11.47 12.55 -1.19
CA LYS A 60 -11.11 13.93 -1.43
C LYS A 60 -10.06 14.46 -0.45
N ASN A 61 -10.14 14.04 0.82
CA ASN A 61 -9.23 14.50 1.86
C ASN A 61 -8.19 13.45 2.25
N GLY A 62 -7.98 12.43 1.42
CA GLY A 62 -7.13 11.29 1.77
C GLY A 62 -5.68 11.37 1.32
N HIS A 63 -5.27 12.50 0.76
CA HIS A 63 -3.92 12.62 0.17
C HIS A 63 -2.79 12.33 1.16
N GLU A 64 -2.88 12.86 2.37
CA GLU A 64 -1.85 12.64 3.39
C GLU A 64 -1.78 11.19 3.84
N PHE A 65 -2.93 10.55 3.99
CA PHE A 65 -3.00 9.14 4.34
C PHE A 65 -2.37 8.28 3.22
N ASP A 66 -2.70 8.59 1.98
CA ASP A 66 -2.14 7.91 0.81
C ASP A 66 -0.61 8.02 0.80
N LEU A 67 -0.08 9.22 0.99
CA LEU A 67 1.37 9.44 1.04
C LEU A 67 2.02 8.71 2.21
N TYR A 68 1.37 8.72 3.37
CA TYR A 68 1.85 8.01 4.56
C TYR A 68 2.04 6.52 4.25
N LEU A 69 1.03 5.91 3.63
CA LEU A 69 1.10 4.50 3.25
C LEU A 69 2.20 4.23 2.23
N LYS A 70 2.33 5.10 1.24
CA LYS A 70 3.34 4.92 0.18
C LYS A 70 4.76 5.03 0.71
N LYS A 71 4.99 5.93 1.65
CA LYS A 71 6.31 6.06 2.29
C LYS A 71 6.67 4.80 3.07
N ILE A 72 5.74 4.30 3.86
CA ILE A 72 5.94 3.07 4.62
C ILE A 72 6.21 1.90 3.66
N ALA A 73 5.38 1.78 2.63
CA ALA A 73 5.47 0.68 1.69
C ALA A 73 6.80 0.68 0.94
N GLN A 74 7.27 1.84 0.52
CA GLN A 74 8.57 1.92 -0.16
C GLN A 74 9.71 1.49 0.74
N LYS A 75 9.72 1.95 1.99
CA LYS A 75 10.76 1.55 2.95
C LYS A 75 10.76 0.05 3.18
N LEU A 76 9.58 -0.52 3.36
CA LEU A 76 9.45 -1.96 3.57
C LEU A 76 9.90 -2.75 2.33
N TRP A 77 9.54 -2.26 1.14
CA TRP A 77 9.96 -2.91 -0.10
C TRP A 77 11.47 -2.93 -0.24
N GLN A 78 12.10 -1.79 0.02
CA GLN A 78 13.56 -1.70 -0.08
C GLN A 78 14.25 -2.63 0.93
N GLU A 79 13.73 -2.71 2.14
CA GLU A 79 14.24 -3.57 3.19
C GLU A 79 14.02 -5.06 2.88
N PHE A 80 12.78 -5.39 2.57
CA PHE A 80 12.38 -6.78 2.38
C PHE A 80 13.10 -7.43 1.19
N TYR A 81 13.21 -6.68 0.09
CA TYR A 81 13.81 -7.20 -1.14
C TYR A 81 15.29 -6.84 -1.29
N GLY A 82 15.86 -6.10 -0.34
CA GLY A 82 17.25 -5.66 -0.41
C GLY A 82 17.53 -4.78 -1.61
N LYS A 83 16.61 -3.84 -1.90
CA LYS A 83 16.68 -3.01 -3.09
C LYS A 83 16.94 -1.55 -2.76
N THR A 84 17.44 -0.82 -3.74
CA THR A 84 17.74 0.61 -3.61
C THR A 84 16.53 1.47 -4.00
N LYS A 85 16.63 2.75 -3.66
CA LYS A 85 15.64 3.73 -4.08
C LYS A 85 15.54 3.80 -5.61
N GLU A 86 16.68 3.74 -6.29
CA GLU A 86 16.71 3.76 -7.75
C GLU A 86 15.98 2.57 -8.36
N GLN A 87 16.14 1.40 -7.74
CA GLN A 87 15.42 0.21 -8.18
C GLN A 87 13.93 0.34 -7.92
N PHE A 88 13.54 0.99 -6.84
CA PHE A 88 12.14 1.27 -6.56
C PHE A 88 11.54 2.21 -7.63
N ILE A 89 12.28 3.27 -7.98
CA ILE A 89 11.85 4.21 -9.01
C ILE A 89 11.67 3.47 -10.34
N LYS A 90 12.60 2.60 -10.67
CA LYS A 90 12.52 1.82 -11.92
C LYS A 90 11.25 0.96 -11.97
N ARG A 91 10.87 0.39 -10.83
CA ARG A 91 9.69 -0.48 -10.77
C ARG A 91 8.37 0.29 -10.68
N TYR A 92 8.32 1.32 -9.85
CA TYR A 92 7.07 2.02 -9.53
C TYR A 92 6.94 3.42 -10.13
N GLY A 93 8.01 3.95 -10.72
CA GLY A 93 7.96 5.21 -11.45
C GLY A 93 8.50 6.43 -10.72
N ARG A 94 8.48 6.43 -9.39
CA ARG A 94 8.99 7.57 -8.61
C ARG A 94 9.26 7.14 -7.17
N SER A 95 10.01 7.97 -6.46
CA SER A 95 10.25 7.77 -5.03
C SER A 95 9.28 8.62 -4.20
N TYR A 96 8.86 8.09 -3.06
CA TYR A 96 8.03 8.78 -2.07
C TYR A 96 8.83 9.12 -0.82
N ILE A 97 10.11 8.75 -0.79
CA ILE A 97 11.05 9.06 0.30
C ILE A 97 12.27 9.76 -0.30
N ASP A 98 13.02 10.45 0.54
CA ASP A 98 14.22 11.18 0.09
C ASP A 98 15.37 10.26 -0.28
#